data_be15698150ec472d75a0c68bae716ab1
#
_entry.id   be15698150ec472d75a0c68bae716ab1
#
_cell.length_a   1.000
_cell.length_b   1.000
_cell.length_c   1.000
_cell.angle_alpha   90.00
_cell.angle_beta   90.00
_cell.angle_gamma   90.00
#
_symmetry.space_group_name_H-M   'P 1'
#
loop_
_entity.id
_entity.type
_entity.pdbx_description
1 polymer ?
#
loop_
_entity_poly.entity_id
_entity_poly.type
_entity_poly.pdbx_seq_one_letter_code
_entity_poly.pdbx_strand_id
1 'polypeptide(L)'
;MRYTAEILPYHDYDFETSIKELAGLGFKEVNLWSSAKPLAHHVNPGDDPKKILAVLDKYKMNPCGLTMYGKNQQEMLERIDFAADLGIDTVIFDCEANYTDFVSTFLPPLIELGAKRGVRIAVENHLTVPFSADFESGINEDKRWDEGVDSLAQIKRLVTDIDHPNLGVCLAPPHLWVMNDSISEAIIFLAERKRLYYYYIWDIDRAYRHGVDGLNFGPGEMQLPRTDGTLDHAVPLSTLKRIGYEGAASLKCHGTHGWSLEKITSQLKTSDAYIKDCLRRIS
;
A
#
# COMPACT_ATOMS: atom_id res chain seq x y z
N MET A 1 -6.56 -4.26 -15.04
CA MET A 1 -5.56 -3.98 -13.98
C MET A 1 -4.48 -3.06 -14.52
N ARG A 2 -4.16 -1.98 -13.83
CA ARG A 2 -3.05 -1.07 -14.13
C ARG A 2 -1.86 -1.47 -13.30
N TYR A 3 -0.74 -1.83 -13.94
CA TYR A 3 0.48 -2.19 -13.22
C TYR A 3 1.32 -0.93 -12.98
N THR A 4 1.58 -0.62 -11.73
CA THR A 4 2.14 0.65 -11.26
C THR A 4 3.30 0.41 -10.29
N ALA A 5 3.92 1.45 -9.77
CA ALA A 5 4.96 1.35 -8.75
C ALA A 5 4.71 2.30 -7.57
N GLU A 6 5.27 1.93 -6.42
CA GLU A 6 5.35 2.78 -5.24
C GLU A 6 6.58 3.68 -5.33
N ILE A 7 6.46 4.94 -4.87
CA ILE A 7 7.62 5.80 -4.67
C ILE A 7 8.44 5.38 -3.44
N LEU A 8 7.84 4.64 -2.51
CA LEU A 8 8.39 4.23 -1.23
C LEU A 8 9.83 3.68 -1.29
N PRO A 9 10.24 2.82 -2.24
CA PRO A 9 11.61 2.31 -2.29
C PRO A 9 12.70 3.39 -2.36
N TYR A 10 12.34 4.59 -2.80
CA TYR A 10 13.26 5.73 -2.92
C TYR A 10 13.13 6.71 -1.76
N HIS A 11 12.67 6.29 -0.59
CA HIS A 11 12.36 7.20 0.54
C HIS A 11 13.56 8.00 1.07
N ASP A 12 14.80 7.58 0.81
CA ASP A 12 16.01 8.34 1.15
C ASP A 12 16.40 9.39 0.10
N TYR A 13 15.66 9.48 -1.00
CA TYR A 13 15.93 10.38 -2.13
C TYR A 13 14.83 11.43 -2.27
N ASP A 14 15.17 12.56 -2.92
CA ASP A 14 14.18 13.59 -3.20
C ASP A 14 13.12 13.13 -4.20
N PHE A 15 11.99 13.85 -4.21
CA PHE A 15 10.82 13.51 -5.01
C PHE A 15 11.13 13.42 -6.51
N GLU A 16 11.85 14.42 -7.06
CA GLU A 16 12.13 14.45 -8.50
C GLU A 16 13.05 13.31 -8.91
N THR A 17 14.10 13.02 -8.13
CA THR A 17 14.99 11.88 -8.34
C THR A 17 14.21 10.58 -8.36
N SER A 18 13.32 10.37 -7.38
CA SER A 18 12.50 9.17 -7.27
C SER A 18 11.59 8.97 -8.48
N ILE A 19 10.90 10.02 -8.92
CA ILE A 19 10.02 10.00 -10.10
C ILE A 19 10.82 9.72 -11.38
N LYS A 20 12.00 10.34 -11.54
CA LYS A 20 12.88 10.12 -12.68
C LYS A 20 13.31 8.65 -12.79
N GLU A 21 13.69 8.02 -11.69
CA GLU A 21 14.12 6.62 -11.67
C GLU A 21 12.95 5.68 -12.04
N LEU A 22 11.78 5.87 -11.44
CA LEU A 22 10.59 5.08 -11.78
C LEU A 22 10.17 5.23 -13.25
N ALA A 23 10.20 6.46 -13.77
CA ALA A 23 9.95 6.73 -15.19
C ALA A 23 11.00 6.04 -16.10
N GLY A 24 12.28 6.03 -15.67
CA GLY A 24 13.37 5.34 -16.35
C GLY A 24 13.19 3.83 -16.41
N LEU A 25 12.53 3.22 -15.43
CA LEU A 25 12.11 1.82 -15.42
C LEU A 25 10.90 1.55 -16.34
N GLY A 26 10.26 2.59 -16.88
CA GLY A 26 9.15 2.50 -17.81
C GLY A 26 7.77 2.55 -17.18
N PHE A 27 7.67 2.78 -15.87
CA PHE A 27 6.38 3.00 -15.23
C PHE A 27 5.72 4.28 -15.76
N LYS A 28 4.38 4.29 -15.77
CA LYS A 28 3.57 5.43 -16.20
C LYS A 28 2.71 5.99 -15.08
N GLU A 29 2.55 5.21 -14.04
CA GLU A 29 1.76 5.56 -12.86
C GLU A 29 2.54 5.25 -11.61
N VAL A 30 2.35 6.09 -10.59
CA VAL A 30 3.03 5.99 -9.30
C VAL A 30 2.07 6.22 -8.15
N ASN A 31 2.18 5.38 -7.11
CA ASN A 31 1.57 5.67 -5.82
C ASN A 31 2.52 6.58 -5.03
N LEU A 32 2.02 7.71 -4.60
CA LEU A 32 2.76 8.67 -3.78
C LEU A 32 2.62 8.32 -2.30
N TRP A 33 3.53 8.87 -1.50
CA TRP A 33 3.51 8.69 -0.05
C TRP A 33 3.55 10.02 0.67
N SER A 34 2.64 10.19 1.64
CA SER A 34 2.52 11.34 2.52
C SER A 34 2.51 10.87 3.97
N SER A 35 3.59 11.04 4.69
CA SER A 35 3.70 10.55 6.06
C SER A 35 4.21 11.62 7.01
N ALA A 36 3.58 11.70 8.18
CA ALA A 36 4.09 12.46 9.32
C ALA A 36 5.23 11.72 10.06
N LYS A 37 5.44 10.44 9.74
CA LYS A 37 6.54 9.61 10.24
C LYS A 37 7.80 9.84 9.41
N PRO A 38 8.99 9.54 9.90
CA PRO A 38 10.23 9.72 9.14
C PRO A 38 10.36 8.80 7.92
N LEU A 39 9.40 7.95 7.66
CA LEU A 39 9.38 7.03 6.54
C LEU A 39 8.50 7.58 5.41
N ALA A 40 9.07 7.69 4.19
CA ALA A 40 8.32 7.98 2.97
C ALA A 40 7.47 9.27 2.99
N HIS A 41 8.12 10.40 3.17
CA HIS A 41 7.53 11.74 3.26
C HIS A 41 7.78 12.58 2.00
N HIS A 42 7.64 11.98 0.81
CA HIS A 42 7.97 12.66 -0.44
C HIS A 42 7.08 13.85 -0.74
N VAL A 43 5.82 13.79 -0.35
CA VAL A 43 4.83 14.84 -0.54
C VAL A 43 3.94 14.97 0.70
N ASN A 44 3.60 16.20 1.08
CA ASN A 44 2.78 16.43 2.29
C ASN A 44 1.82 17.60 2.10
N PRO A 45 0.73 17.67 2.87
CA PRO A 45 -0.08 18.86 2.99
C PRO A 45 0.80 20.07 3.32
N GLY A 46 0.63 21.17 2.57
CA GLY A 46 1.48 22.36 2.63
C GLY A 46 2.49 22.47 1.50
N ASP A 47 2.84 21.37 0.82
CA ASP A 47 3.56 21.44 -0.45
C ASP A 47 2.67 22.04 -1.55
N ASP A 48 3.29 22.70 -2.52
CA ASP A 48 2.57 23.27 -3.67
C ASP A 48 2.20 22.15 -4.66
N PRO A 49 0.89 21.80 -4.82
CA PRO A 49 0.46 20.76 -5.74
C PRO A 49 0.93 20.99 -7.18
N LYS A 50 1.03 22.25 -7.62
CA LYS A 50 1.47 22.60 -8.99
C LYS A 50 2.91 22.19 -9.23
N LYS A 51 3.78 22.32 -8.21
CA LYS A 51 5.19 21.90 -8.32
C LYS A 51 5.30 20.38 -8.42
N ILE A 52 4.50 19.64 -7.62
CA ILE A 52 4.44 18.19 -7.66
C ILE A 52 3.96 17.71 -9.03
N LEU A 53 2.84 18.26 -9.51
CA LEU A 53 2.30 17.94 -10.83
C LEU A 53 3.26 18.28 -11.97
N ALA A 54 3.98 19.40 -11.87
CA ALA A 54 5.00 19.78 -12.87
C ALA A 54 6.15 18.76 -12.96
N VAL A 55 6.57 18.18 -11.82
CA VAL A 55 7.58 17.11 -11.82
C VAL A 55 7.01 15.85 -12.47
N LEU A 56 5.79 15.45 -12.10
CA LEU A 56 5.12 14.29 -12.69
C LEU A 56 4.96 14.45 -14.21
N ASP A 57 4.50 15.61 -14.68
CA ASP A 57 4.33 15.93 -16.10
C ASP A 57 5.67 15.89 -16.85
N LYS A 58 6.74 16.43 -16.27
CA LYS A 58 8.10 16.41 -16.83
C LYS A 58 8.54 14.99 -17.18
N TYR A 59 8.21 14.00 -16.36
CA TYR A 59 8.58 12.61 -16.55
C TYR A 59 7.42 11.75 -17.12
N LYS A 60 6.29 12.37 -17.49
CA LYS A 60 5.10 11.68 -18.04
C LYS A 60 4.59 10.57 -17.11
N MET A 61 4.54 10.88 -15.82
CA MET A 61 4.03 10.02 -14.76
C MET A 61 2.67 10.55 -14.28
N ASN A 62 1.75 9.64 -13.96
CA ASN A 62 0.47 9.99 -13.36
C ASN A 62 0.43 9.47 -11.91
N PRO A 63 -0.08 10.24 -10.94
CA PRO A 63 -0.30 9.72 -9.61
C PRO A 63 -1.54 8.81 -9.63
N CYS A 64 -1.45 7.60 -9.07
CA CYS A 64 -2.54 6.62 -9.08
C CYS A 64 -3.07 6.27 -7.69
N GLY A 65 -2.48 6.83 -6.66
CA GLY A 65 -2.85 6.67 -5.27
C GLY A 65 -1.98 7.51 -4.36
N LEU A 66 -2.42 7.69 -3.12
CA LEU A 66 -1.65 8.31 -2.05
C LEU A 66 -1.71 7.43 -0.81
N THR A 67 -0.60 6.78 -0.47
CA THR A 67 -0.47 6.13 0.84
C THR A 67 -0.17 7.21 1.88
N MET A 68 -0.95 7.25 2.95
CA MET A 68 -0.91 8.38 3.88
C MET A 68 -0.94 7.94 5.34
N TYR A 69 -0.16 8.64 6.17
CA TYR A 69 -0.11 8.48 7.61
C TYR A 69 -0.05 9.84 8.30
N GLY A 70 -1.07 10.15 9.09
CA GLY A 70 -1.16 11.33 9.95
C GLY A 70 -1.00 10.94 11.42
N LYS A 71 -0.66 11.90 12.27
CA LYS A 71 -0.61 11.69 13.74
C LYS A 71 -2.00 11.58 14.37
N ASN A 72 -3.01 12.06 13.67
CA ASN A 72 -4.40 12.12 14.14
C ASN A 72 -5.35 12.22 12.94
N GLN A 73 -6.64 12.14 13.24
CA GLN A 73 -7.70 12.20 12.22
C GLN A 73 -7.67 13.51 11.41
N GLN A 74 -7.38 14.66 12.04
CA GLN A 74 -7.35 15.95 11.35
C GLN A 74 -6.25 15.97 10.27
N GLU A 75 -5.06 15.48 10.58
CA GLU A 75 -3.97 15.36 9.59
C GLU A 75 -4.32 14.38 8.45
N MET A 76 -5.13 13.35 8.72
CA MET A 76 -5.61 12.45 7.68
C MET A 76 -6.63 13.13 6.77
N LEU A 77 -7.53 13.96 7.30
CA LEU A 77 -8.47 14.77 6.52
C LEU A 77 -7.73 15.74 5.59
N GLU A 78 -6.69 16.41 6.09
CA GLU A 78 -5.84 17.31 5.29
C GLU A 78 -5.16 16.57 4.12
N ARG A 79 -4.76 15.31 4.33
CA ARG A 79 -4.17 14.47 3.27
C ARG A 79 -5.19 14.03 2.22
N ILE A 80 -6.44 13.84 2.60
CA ILE A 80 -7.53 13.56 1.64
C ILE A 80 -7.76 14.78 0.74
N ASP A 81 -7.83 16.00 1.33
CA ASP A 81 -7.94 17.23 0.55
C ASP A 81 -6.74 17.42 -0.38
N PHE A 82 -5.54 17.17 0.11
CA PHE A 82 -4.31 17.24 -0.66
C PHE A 82 -4.27 16.21 -1.80
N ALA A 83 -4.75 14.98 -1.57
CA ALA A 83 -4.88 13.97 -2.63
C ALA A 83 -5.82 14.45 -3.75
N ALA A 84 -6.97 15.04 -3.38
CA ALA A 84 -7.91 15.61 -4.34
C ALA A 84 -7.27 16.74 -5.15
N ASP A 85 -6.49 17.61 -4.53
CA ASP A 85 -5.77 18.71 -5.21
C ASP A 85 -4.68 18.21 -6.19
N LEU A 86 -4.15 17.02 -5.96
CA LEU A 86 -3.25 16.30 -6.87
C LEU A 86 -3.98 15.48 -7.95
N GLY A 87 -5.31 15.47 -7.96
CA GLY A 87 -6.11 14.64 -8.88
C GLY A 87 -6.08 13.14 -8.57
N ILE A 88 -5.70 12.76 -7.35
CA ILE A 88 -5.65 11.37 -6.89
C ILE A 88 -7.03 10.94 -6.40
N ASP A 89 -7.53 9.84 -6.91
CA ASP A 89 -8.87 9.33 -6.61
C ASP A 89 -8.91 8.25 -5.52
N THR A 90 -7.77 7.86 -4.97
CA THR A 90 -7.69 6.79 -3.96
C THR A 90 -6.59 7.09 -2.95
N VAL A 91 -6.95 7.14 -1.67
CA VAL A 91 -6.00 7.20 -0.56
C VAL A 91 -5.94 5.87 0.16
N ILE A 92 -4.76 5.54 0.72
CA ILE A 92 -4.47 4.25 1.33
C ILE A 92 -3.85 4.48 2.70
N PHE A 93 -4.33 3.75 3.71
CA PHE A 93 -3.75 3.70 5.05
C PHE A 93 -4.22 2.45 5.80
N ASP A 94 -3.54 2.07 6.85
CA ASP A 94 -3.88 0.93 7.70
C ASP A 94 -4.67 1.34 8.95
N CYS A 95 -5.16 0.33 9.69
CA CYS A 95 -5.81 0.53 10.98
C CYS A 95 -4.75 0.58 12.08
N GLU A 96 -4.37 1.78 12.50
CA GLU A 96 -3.40 2.02 13.61
C GLU A 96 -4.09 2.19 14.99
N ALA A 97 -5.37 1.86 15.11
CA ALA A 97 -6.15 2.04 16.33
C ALA A 97 -6.93 0.76 16.67
N ASN A 98 -7.52 0.74 17.86
CA ASN A 98 -8.52 -0.29 18.18
C ASN A 98 -9.62 -0.32 17.10
N TYR A 99 -9.96 -1.52 16.62
CA TYR A 99 -10.90 -1.69 15.51
C TYR A 99 -12.24 -0.97 15.76
N THR A 100 -12.79 -1.07 16.96
CA THR A 100 -14.07 -0.44 17.27
C THR A 100 -14.01 1.08 17.15
N ASP A 101 -12.97 1.71 17.70
CA ASP A 101 -12.76 3.15 17.61
C ASP A 101 -12.46 3.57 16.17
N PHE A 102 -11.70 2.76 15.46
CA PHE A 102 -11.38 2.98 14.05
C PHE A 102 -12.64 3.04 13.19
N VAL A 103 -13.53 2.05 13.33
CA VAL A 103 -14.75 1.93 12.53
C VAL A 103 -15.83 2.94 12.97
N SER A 104 -15.98 3.17 14.28
CA SER A 104 -17.07 4.01 14.80
C SER A 104 -16.76 5.50 14.84
N THR A 105 -15.49 5.88 14.97
CA THR A 105 -15.09 7.26 15.23
C THR A 105 -14.11 7.80 14.19
N PHE A 106 -13.11 7.00 13.81
CA PHE A 106 -12.03 7.47 12.95
C PHE A 106 -12.41 7.49 11.48
N LEU A 107 -12.94 6.40 10.95
CA LEU A 107 -13.25 6.24 9.51
C LEU A 107 -14.40 7.12 9.00
N PRO A 108 -15.54 7.31 9.71
CA PRO A 108 -16.69 7.99 9.14
C PRO A 108 -16.40 9.38 8.58
N PRO A 109 -15.72 10.31 9.28
CA PRO A 109 -15.38 11.62 8.73
C PRO A 109 -14.47 11.55 7.50
N LEU A 110 -13.55 10.57 7.44
CA LEU A 110 -12.65 10.37 6.29
C LEU A 110 -13.45 9.89 5.06
N ILE A 111 -14.40 8.98 5.25
CA ILE A 111 -15.28 8.47 4.19
C ILE A 111 -16.15 9.59 3.64
N GLU A 112 -16.74 10.42 4.52
CA GLU A 112 -17.59 11.55 4.14
C GLU A 112 -16.81 12.60 3.35
N LEU A 113 -15.62 12.99 3.83
CA LEU A 113 -14.77 13.94 3.13
C LEU A 113 -14.32 13.36 1.80
N GLY A 114 -13.85 12.11 1.79
CA GLY A 114 -13.43 11.43 0.57
C GLY A 114 -14.55 11.39 -0.47
N ALA A 115 -15.78 11.03 -0.09
CA ALA A 115 -16.94 11.04 -0.97
C ALA A 115 -17.23 12.43 -1.53
N LYS A 116 -17.14 13.48 -0.71
CA LYS A 116 -17.32 14.88 -1.11
C LYS A 116 -16.24 15.35 -2.10
N ARG A 117 -15.00 14.89 -1.92
CA ARG A 117 -13.83 15.27 -2.73
C ARG A 117 -13.60 14.38 -3.95
N GLY A 118 -14.38 13.31 -4.12
CA GLY A 118 -14.18 12.31 -5.17
C GLY A 118 -12.97 11.40 -4.92
N VAL A 119 -12.58 11.23 -3.66
CA VAL A 119 -11.44 10.41 -3.24
C VAL A 119 -11.93 9.16 -2.49
N ARG A 120 -11.61 7.99 -2.98
CA ARG A 120 -11.94 6.70 -2.34
C ARG A 120 -11.01 6.41 -1.17
N ILE A 121 -11.54 5.80 -0.14
CA ILE A 121 -10.79 5.37 1.04
C ILE A 121 -10.49 3.88 0.92
N ALA A 122 -9.22 3.52 0.86
CA ALA A 122 -8.76 2.14 0.82
C ALA A 122 -8.00 1.80 2.11
N VAL A 123 -8.60 0.98 2.97
CA VAL A 123 -7.92 0.49 4.17
C VAL A 123 -7.00 -0.66 3.77
N GLU A 124 -5.70 -0.53 4.05
CA GLU A 124 -4.73 -1.62 3.85
C GLU A 124 -4.96 -2.69 4.92
N ASN A 125 -5.04 -3.95 4.49
CA ASN A 125 -4.94 -5.04 5.45
C ASN A 125 -3.48 -5.14 5.90
N HIS A 126 -3.24 -4.81 7.13
CA HIS A 126 -1.91 -4.76 7.72
C HIS A 126 -1.89 -5.52 9.03
N LEU A 127 -0.83 -6.32 9.24
CA LEU A 127 -0.62 -6.97 10.53
C LEU A 127 -0.62 -5.91 11.63
N THR A 128 -1.47 -6.12 12.62
CA THR A 128 -1.52 -5.25 13.78
C THR A 128 -0.25 -5.44 14.59
N VAL A 129 0.69 -4.59 14.31
CA VAL A 129 1.88 -4.45 15.13
C VAL A 129 1.71 -3.15 15.88
N PRO A 130 1.79 -3.13 17.20
CA PRO A 130 1.82 -1.86 17.91
C PRO A 130 3.01 -1.06 17.38
N PHE A 131 2.74 -0.06 16.58
CA PHE A 131 3.66 1.01 16.29
C PHE A 131 3.81 1.82 17.58
N SER A 132 4.43 1.24 18.61
CA SER A 132 4.99 2.05 19.66
C SER A 132 6.14 2.82 19.03
N ALA A 133 6.26 4.09 19.35
CA ALA A 133 7.37 4.94 18.92
C ALA A 133 8.75 4.37 19.30
N ASP A 134 8.78 3.31 20.05
CA ASP A 134 9.94 2.56 20.50
C ASP A 134 10.07 1.30 19.62
N PHE A 135 10.74 1.44 18.49
CA PHE A 135 11.25 0.30 17.70
C PHE A 135 12.12 -0.67 18.52
N GLU A 136 12.45 -0.32 19.75
CA GLU A 136 13.30 -1.08 20.66
C GLU A 136 12.53 -1.89 21.72
N SER A 137 11.26 -1.60 21.98
CA SER A 137 10.46 -2.36 22.92
C SER A 137 9.67 -3.46 22.20
N GLY A 138 10.01 -4.69 22.49
CA GLY A 138 9.40 -5.88 21.89
C GLY A 138 7.87 -5.84 21.86
N ILE A 139 7.30 -6.48 20.86
CA ILE A 139 5.86 -6.60 20.64
C ILE A 139 5.20 -7.20 21.87
N ASN A 140 4.21 -6.49 22.43
CA ASN A 140 3.37 -7.02 23.48
C ASN A 140 2.39 -8.04 22.87
N GLU A 141 2.67 -9.34 23.05
CA GLU A 141 1.92 -10.45 22.47
C GLU A 141 0.43 -10.43 22.80
N ASP A 142 0.06 -9.89 23.96
CA ASP A 142 -1.31 -9.90 24.46
C ASP A 142 -2.27 -8.92 23.75
N LYS A 143 -1.76 -8.01 22.92
CA LYS A 143 -2.59 -6.98 22.23
C LYS A 143 -2.84 -7.24 20.75
N ARG A 144 -2.38 -8.35 20.21
CA ARG A 144 -2.26 -8.58 18.76
C ARG A 144 -3.54 -8.93 18.02
N TRP A 145 -4.49 -9.57 18.64
CA TRP A 145 -5.45 -10.40 17.90
C TRP A 145 -6.83 -9.79 17.73
N ASP A 146 -7.15 -8.72 18.43
CA ASP A 146 -8.48 -8.09 18.38
C ASP A 146 -8.51 -6.69 17.74
N GLU A 147 -7.38 -6.14 17.27
CA GLU A 147 -7.24 -4.71 17.07
C GLU A 147 -6.75 -4.29 15.68
N GLY A 148 -7.25 -4.86 14.59
CA GLY A 148 -6.80 -4.42 13.25
C GLY A 148 -7.58 -4.98 12.09
N VAL A 149 -7.11 -4.72 10.89
CA VAL A 149 -7.60 -5.29 9.64
C VAL A 149 -6.47 -6.12 9.03
N ASP A 150 -6.10 -7.23 9.65
CA ASP A 150 -4.94 -8.03 9.31
C ASP A 150 -5.25 -9.35 8.60
N SER A 151 -6.43 -9.91 8.81
CA SER A 151 -6.87 -11.22 8.30
C SER A 151 -8.03 -11.11 7.33
N LEU A 152 -8.30 -12.20 6.60
CA LEU A 152 -9.47 -12.30 5.75
C LEU A 152 -10.78 -12.10 6.54
N ALA A 153 -10.83 -12.61 7.78
CA ALA A 153 -11.99 -12.43 8.65
C ALA A 153 -12.22 -10.95 8.98
N GLN A 154 -11.15 -10.20 9.30
CA GLN A 154 -11.23 -8.77 9.60
C GLN A 154 -11.52 -7.93 8.36
N ILE A 155 -10.99 -8.29 7.21
CA ILE A 155 -11.36 -7.67 5.92
C ILE A 155 -12.86 -7.81 5.66
N LYS A 156 -13.39 -9.03 5.84
CA LYS A 156 -14.83 -9.31 5.69
C LYS A 156 -15.66 -8.50 6.68
N ARG A 157 -15.22 -8.42 7.93
CA ARG A 157 -15.84 -7.62 8.97
C ARG A 157 -15.89 -6.14 8.60
N LEU A 158 -14.76 -5.54 8.22
CA LEU A 158 -14.68 -4.12 7.86
C LEU A 158 -15.71 -3.71 6.82
N VAL A 159 -15.78 -4.43 5.69
CA VAL A 159 -16.69 -4.08 4.59
C VAL A 159 -18.15 -4.45 4.87
N THR A 160 -18.41 -5.20 5.95
CA THR A 160 -19.76 -5.51 6.43
C THR A 160 -20.21 -4.47 7.46
N ASP A 161 -19.34 -4.12 8.40
CA ASP A 161 -19.62 -3.12 9.45
C ASP A 161 -19.81 -1.72 8.85
N ILE A 162 -19.06 -1.40 7.78
CA ILE A 162 -19.21 -0.14 7.04
C ILE A 162 -19.53 -0.45 5.57
N ASP A 163 -20.81 -0.65 5.27
CA ASP A 163 -21.28 -0.82 3.89
C ASP A 163 -21.47 0.54 3.19
N HIS A 164 -20.34 1.21 2.89
CA HIS A 164 -20.32 2.50 2.22
C HIS A 164 -19.53 2.41 0.90
N PRO A 165 -20.09 2.90 -0.24
CA PRO A 165 -19.44 2.76 -1.55
C PRO A 165 -18.11 3.49 -1.68
N ASN A 166 -17.78 4.43 -0.80
CA ASN A 166 -16.49 5.13 -0.79
C ASN A 166 -15.42 4.45 0.08
N LEU A 167 -15.78 3.37 0.80
CA LEU A 167 -14.84 2.55 1.57
C LEU A 167 -14.55 1.27 0.80
N GLY A 168 -13.28 0.93 0.67
CA GLY A 168 -12.78 -0.34 0.14
C GLY A 168 -11.49 -0.75 0.81
N VAL A 169 -10.81 -1.69 0.21
CA VAL A 169 -9.58 -2.28 0.74
C VAL A 169 -8.44 -2.12 -0.26
N CYS A 170 -7.27 -1.77 0.25
CA CYS A 170 -6.00 -2.01 -0.39
C CYS A 170 -5.48 -3.38 0.07
N LEU A 171 -5.44 -4.36 -0.83
CA LEU A 171 -5.04 -5.70 -0.46
C LEU A 171 -3.51 -5.84 -0.51
N ALA A 172 -2.93 -6.17 0.65
CA ALA A 172 -1.51 -6.42 0.85
C ALA A 172 -1.27 -7.92 1.13
N PRO A 173 -0.89 -8.71 0.12
CA PRO A 173 -0.79 -10.17 0.18
C PRO A 173 0.09 -10.74 1.29
N PRO A 174 1.27 -10.17 1.61
CA PRO A 174 2.14 -10.74 2.64
C PRO A 174 1.47 -10.87 4.00
N HIS A 175 0.61 -9.92 4.37
CA HIS A 175 -0.09 -9.98 5.64
C HIS A 175 -1.07 -11.16 5.71
N LEU A 176 -1.81 -11.42 4.62
CA LEU A 176 -2.68 -12.60 4.54
C LEU A 176 -1.87 -13.91 4.55
N TRP A 177 -0.71 -13.91 3.88
CA TRP A 177 0.17 -15.07 3.89
C TRP A 177 0.65 -15.41 5.31
N VAL A 178 1.04 -14.39 6.10
CA VAL A 178 1.42 -14.56 7.51
C VAL A 178 0.26 -15.12 8.35
N MET A 179 -0.96 -14.66 8.09
CA MET A 179 -2.18 -15.13 8.75
C MET A 179 -2.65 -16.50 8.23
N ASN A 180 -1.95 -17.10 7.26
CA ASN A 180 -2.32 -18.35 6.59
C ASN A 180 -3.70 -18.26 5.90
N ASP A 181 -4.06 -17.06 5.43
CA ASP A 181 -5.31 -16.78 4.73
C ASP A 181 -5.15 -16.85 3.21
N SER A 182 -6.23 -17.14 2.51
CA SER A 182 -6.28 -17.22 1.06
C SER A 182 -6.34 -15.83 0.40
N ILE A 183 -5.25 -15.42 -0.25
CA ILE A 183 -5.19 -14.17 -1.02
C ILE A 183 -6.24 -14.16 -2.14
N SER A 184 -6.41 -15.29 -2.84
CA SER A 184 -7.40 -15.39 -3.93
C SER A 184 -8.83 -15.28 -3.43
N GLU A 185 -9.15 -15.83 -2.27
CA GLU A 185 -10.48 -15.68 -1.65
C GLU A 185 -10.75 -14.23 -1.27
N ALA A 186 -9.77 -13.54 -0.69
CA ALA A 186 -9.88 -12.12 -0.38
C ALA A 186 -10.15 -11.27 -1.63
N ILE A 187 -9.42 -11.52 -2.72
CA ILE A 187 -9.62 -10.85 -4.02
C ILE A 187 -11.06 -11.05 -4.51
N ILE A 188 -11.54 -12.29 -4.55
CA ILE A 188 -12.88 -12.64 -5.05
C ILE A 188 -13.96 -11.97 -4.18
N PHE A 189 -13.85 -12.12 -2.86
CA PHE A 189 -14.79 -11.54 -1.90
C PHE A 189 -14.93 -10.02 -2.06
N LEU A 190 -13.81 -9.31 -2.17
CA LEU A 190 -13.79 -7.86 -2.33
C LEU A 190 -14.30 -7.42 -3.71
N ALA A 191 -14.00 -8.18 -4.76
CA ALA A 191 -14.46 -7.89 -6.11
C ALA A 191 -15.98 -8.03 -6.26
N GLU A 192 -16.57 -9.10 -5.71
CA GLU A 192 -18.04 -9.31 -5.70
C GLU A 192 -18.78 -8.15 -5.05
N ARG A 193 -18.15 -7.48 -4.08
CA ARG A 193 -18.68 -6.30 -3.37
C ARG A 193 -18.26 -4.96 -3.96
N LYS A 194 -17.41 -4.98 -5.00
CA LYS A 194 -16.81 -3.77 -5.59
C LYS A 194 -16.03 -2.96 -4.55
N ARG A 195 -15.30 -3.64 -3.65
CA ARG A 195 -14.52 -3.03 -2.56
C ARG A 195 -13.02 -3.26 -2.69
N LEU A 196 -12.52 -3.90 -3.75
CA LEU A 196 -11.09 -3.99 -4.05
C LEU A 196 -10.67 -2.71 -4.77
N TYR A 197 -10.08 -1.74 -4.05
CA TYR A 197 -9.72 -0.44 -4.61
C TYR A 197 -8.26 -0.37 -5.03
N TYR A 198 -7.40 -1.07 -4.30
CA TYR A 198 -5.97 -1.08 -4.56
C TYR A 198 -5.36 -2.45 -4.28
N TYR A 199 -4.22 -2.74 -4.86
CA TYR A 199 -3.51 -4.00 -4.65
C TYR A 199 -2.00 -3.74 -4.58
N TYR A 200 -1.35 -4.23 -3.54
CA TYR A 200 0.10 -4.18 -3.43
C TYR A 200 0.74 -5.46 -3.96
N ILE A 201 1.79 -5.29 -4.76
CA ILE A 201 2.63 -6.38 -5.27
C ILE A 201 3.94 -6.29 -4.50
N TRP A 202 4.09 -7.08 -3.46
CA TRP A 202 5.30 -7.19 -2.68
C TRP A 202 5.41 -8.56 -2.03
N ASP A 203 6.63 -8.93 -1.63
CA ASP A 203 6.95 -10.22 -1.04
C ASP A 203 7.38 -10.06 0.43
N ILE A 204 7.70 -11.14 1.07
CA ILE A 204 8.12 -11.22 2.47
C ILE A 204 9.20 -12.30 2.58
N ASP A 205 10.12 -12.13 3.51
CA ASP A 205 11.05 -13.21 3.81
C ASP A 205 10.30 -14.40 4.42
N ARG A 206 10.50 -15.58 3.85
CA ARG A 206 9.91 -16.83 4.37
C ARG A 206 10.32 -17.13 5.79
N ALA A 207 11.50 -16.64 6.23
CA ALA A 207 11.96 -16.75 7.60
C ALA A 207 11.22 -15.82 8.57
N TYR A 208 10.42 -14.86 8.04
CA TYR A 208 9.61 -13.98 8.87
C TYR A 208 8.68 -14.80 9.77
N ARG A 209 8.74 -14.52 11.06
CA ARG A 209 7.88 -15.15 12.06
C ARG A 209 7.19 -14.06 12.87
N HIS A 210 5.89 -14.06 12.78
CA HIS A 210 5.07 -13.13 13.53
C HIS A 210 5.40 -13.22 15.03
N GLY A 211 5.86 -12.13 15.62
CA GLY A 211 6.08 -12.03 17.05
C GLY A 211 7.50 -12.24 17.55
N VAL A 212 8.42 -12.69 16.73
CA VAL A 212 9.80 -12.92 17.16
C VAL A 212 10.71 -11.74 16.83
N ASP A 213 10.54 -11.14 15.67
CA ASP A 213 11.47 -10.14 15.11
C ASP A 213 10.84 -8.75 14.86
N GLY A 214 9.70 -8.48 15.43
CA GLY A 214 9.00 -7.20 15.22
C GLY A 214 8.44 -7.06 13.80
N LEU A 215 8.37 -5.82 13.29
CA LEU A 215 7.94 -5.49 11.93
C LEU A 215 8.94 -5.87 10.83
N ASN A 216 9.82 -6.81 11.08
CA ASN A 216 10.82 -7.17 10.11
C ASN A 216 10.23 -8.10 9.04
N PHE A 217 9.79 -7.54 7.92
CA PHE A 217 9.38 -8.31 6.73
C PHE A 217 10.57 -8.95 6.01
N GLY A 218 11.74 -8.92 6.60
CA GLY A 218 12.99 -9.35 6.03
C GLY A 218 13.76 -8.22 5.34
N PRO A 219 14.98 -8.51 4.87
CA PRO A 219 15.77 -7.56 4.08
C PRO A 219 15.00 -7.10 2.84
N GLY A 220 15.27 -5.89 2.36
CA GLY A 220 14.56 -5.32 1.21
C GLY A 220 14.58 -6.20 -0.04
N GLU A 221 15.69 -6.91 -0.26
CA GLU A 221 15.79 -7.89 -1.36
C GLU A 221 14.76 -9.01 -1.23
N MET A 222 14.38 -9.39 -0.01
CA MET A 222 13.39 -10.44 0.25
C MET A 222 11.95 -9.93 0.17
N GLN A 223 11.74 -8.62 0.21
CA GLN A 223 10.43 -7.99 0.07
C GLN A 223 10.06 -7.71 -1.38
N LEU A 224 11.02 -7.76 -2.29
CA LEU A 224 10.78 -7.58 -3.72
C LEU A 224 10.37 -8.90 -4.38
N PRO A 225 9.28 -8.91 -5.17
CA PRO A 225 8.85 -10.08 -5.92
C PRO A 225 9.95 -10.67 -6.80
N ARG A 226 10.12 -11.98 -6.75
CA ARG A 226 11.14 -12.72 -7.53
C ARG A 226 10.74 -14.17 -7.73
N THR A 227 11.43 -14.87 -8.63
CA THR A 227 11.11 -16.25 -9.02
C THR A 227 11.18 -17.25 -7.86
N ASP A 228 12.13 -17.04 -6.93
CA ASP A 228 12.34 -17.87 -5.74
C ASP A 228 11.78 -17.20 -4.46
N GLY A 229 10.86 -16.26 -4.63
CA GLY A 229 10.20 -15.54 -3.54
C GLY A 229 9.32 -16.45 -2.67
N THR A 230 8.78 -15.87 -1.61
CA THR A 230 7.85 -16.55 -0.70
C THR A 230 6.47 -16.68 -1.32
N LEU A 231 6.02 -15.65 -2.02
CA LEU A 231 4.71 -15.61 -2.67
C LEU A 231 4.82 -15.97 -4.16
N ASP A 232 3.96 -16.89 -4.61
CA ASP A 232 3.74 -17.09 -6.04
C ASP A 232 2.80 -16.00 -6.57
N HIS A 233 3.35 -14.92 -7.10
CA HIS A 233 2.58 -13.79 -7.60
C HIS A 233 1.74 -14.12 -8.84
N ALA A 234 2.02 -15.19 -9.57
CA ALA A 234 1.22 -15.58 -10.74
C ALA A 234 -0.22 -15.93 -10.33
N VAL A 235 -0.42 -16.54 -9.17
CA VAL A 235 -1.75 -16.96 -8.68
C VAL A 235 -2.67 -15.77 -8.40
N PRO A 236 -2.32 -14.81 -7.54
CA PRO A 236 -3.18 -13.64 -7.28
C PRO A 236 -3.34 -12.75 -8.51
N LEU A 237 -2.30 -12.55 -9.32
CA LEU A 237 -2.41 -11.78 -10.56
C LEU A 237 -3.38 -12.43 -11.56
N SER A 238 -3.36 -13.76 -11.69
CA SER A 238 -4.35 -14.50 -12.48
C SER A 238 -5.77 -14.32 -11.94
N THR A 239 -5.93 -14.31 -10.62
CA THR A 239 -7.23 -14.07 -9.99
C THR A 239 -7.74 -12.66 -10.29
N LEU A 240 -6.89 -11.63 -10.13
CA LEU A 240 -7.21 -10.24 -10.46
C LEU A 240 -7.64 -10.09 -11.92
N LYS A 241 -6.93 -10.74 -12.84
CA LYS A 241 -7.29 -10.73 -14.26
C LYS A 241 -8.64 -11.38 -14.53
N ARG A 242 -8.88 -12.57 -13.95
CA ARG A 242 -10.12 -13.34 -14.12
C ARG A 242 -11.35 -12.58 -13.66
N ILE A 243 -11.25 -11.79 -12.59
CA ILE A 243 -12.36 -10.96 -12.09
C ILE A 243 -12.51 -9.63 -12.84
N GLY A 244 -11.67 -9.34 -13.84
CA GLY A 244 -11.67 -8.09 -14.58
C GLY A 244 -11.26 -6.86 -13.75
N TYR A 245 -10.34 -7.03 -12.78
CA TYR A 245 -9.87 -5.92 -11.96
C TYR A 245 -9.20 -4.83 -12.82
N GLU A 246 -9.67 -3.58 -12.71
CA GLU A 246 -9.16 -2.42 -13.45
C GLU A 246 -8.37 -1.43 -12.59
N GLY A 247 -8.35 -1.64 -11.27
CA GLY A 247 -7.62 -0.79 -10.32
C GLY A 247 -6.09 -0.89 -10.46
N ALA A 248 -5.40 -0.11 -9.64
CA ALA A 248 -3.94 -0.12 -9.57
C ALA A 248 -3.41 -1.34 -8.81
N ALA A 249 -2.37 -1.95 -9.33
CA ALA A 249 -1.57 -2.99 -8.68
C ALA A 249 -0.10 -2.53 -8.66
N SER A 250 0.39 -2.18 -7.49
CA SER A 250 1.61 -1.40 -7.31
C SER A 250 2.75 -2.23 -6.76
N LEU A 251 3.88 -2.22 -7.45
CA LEU A 251 5.12 -2.83 -6.97
C LEU A 251 5.63 -2.04 -5.76
N LYS A 252 5.74 -2.71 -4.61
CA LYS A 252 6.06 -2.12 -3.30
C LYS A 252 7.27 -2.81 -2.66
N CYS A 253 8.05 -2.04 -1.89
CA CYS A 253 9.11 -2.56 -1.01
C CYS A 253 9.42 -1.55 0.08
N HIS A 254 9.62 -2.00 1.31
CA HIS A 254 9.96 -1.15 2.46
C HIS A 254 11.46 -1.15 2.80
N GLY A 255 12.15 -2.24 2.66
CA GLY A 255 13.47 -2.48 3.24
C GLY A 255 14.65 -1.90 2.45
N THR A 256 14.52 -0.69 1.93
CA THR A 256 15.54 -0.07 1.05
C THR A 256 16.36 1.04 1.72
N HIS A 257 16.13 1.30 3.02
CA HIS A 257 16.88 2.33 3.75
C HIS A 257 18.40 2.12 3.66
N GLY A 258 19.12 3.19 3.34
CA GLY A 258 20.57 3.18 3.16
C GLY A 258 21.07 2.52 1.86
N TRP A 259 20.17 2.10 0.97
CA TRP A 259 20.61 1.58 -0.33
C TRP A 259 21.00 2.71 -1.29
N SER A 260 22.01 2.45 -2.11
CA SER A 260 22.32 3.36 -3.21
C SER A 260 21.17 3.38 -4.25
N LEU A 261 21.04 4.51 -4.92
CA LEU A 261 20.05 4.69 -6.01
C LEU A 261 20.16 3.58 -7.07
N GLU A 262 21.38 3.24 -7.46
CA GLU A 262 21.66 2.18 -8.42
C GLU A 262 21.17 0.81 -7.92
N LYS A 263 21.40 0.50 -6.62
CA LYS A 263 20.94 -0.76 -6.04
C LYS A 263 19.41 -0.84 -6.06
N ILE A 264 18.71 0.21 -5.64
CA ILE A 264 17.24 0.27 -5.65
C ILE A 264 16.71 0.04 -7.07
N THR A 265 17.21 0.82 -8.03
CA THR A 265 16.76 0.77 -9.43
C THR A 265 17.03 -0.59 -10.06
N SER A 266 18.19 -1.20 -9.76
CA SER A 266 18.54 -2.54 -10.26
C SER A 266 17.62 -3.63 -9.69
N GLN A 267 17.34 -3.59 -8.39
CA GLN A 267 16.45 -4.56 -7.73
C GLN A 267 15.00 -4.43 -8.21
N LEU A 268 14.49 -3.21 -8.32
CA LEU A 268 13.16 -2.95 -8.87
C LEU A 268 13.05 -3.43 -10.32
N LYS A 269 14.08 -3.23 -11.14
CA LYS A 269 14.12 -3.72 -12.53
C LYS A 269 14.01 -5.26 -12.61
N THR A 270 14.66 -5.96 -11.70
CA THR A 270 14.58 -7.42 -11.61
C THR A 270 13.16 -7.87 -11.23
N SER A 271 12.56 -7.26 -10.22
CA SER A 271 11.19 -7.56 -9.82
C SER A 271 10.17 -7.19 -10.89
N ASP A 272 10.33 -6.06 -11.54
CA ASP A 272 9.49 -5.64 -12.66
C ASP A 272 9.51 -6.66 -13.80
N ALA A 273 10.69 -7.16 -14.15
CA ALA A 273 10.83 -8.21 -15.18
C ALA A 273 10.10 -9.50 -14.78
N TYR A 274 10.21 -9.92 -13.50
CA TYR A 274 9.48 -11.08 -12.98
C TYR A 274 7.97 -10.90 -13.02
N ILE A 275 7.45 -9.77 -12.56
CA ILE A 275 6.01 -9.49 -12.56
C ILE A 275 5.47 -9.39 -13.99
N LYS A 276 6.20 -8.75 -14.91
CA LYS A 276 5.83 -8.71 -16.33
C LYS A 276 5.82 -10.10 -16.97
N ASP A 277 6.69 -11.01 -16.53
CA ASP A 277 6.64 -12.40 -16.96
C ASP A 277 5.40 -13.13 -16.43
N CYS A 278 5.07 -12.96 -15.14
CA CYS A 278 3.82 -13.47 -14.57
C CYS A 278 2.59 -12.97 -15.37
N LEU A 279 2.54 -11.68 -15.67
CA LEU A 279 1.44 -11.07 -16.42
C LEU A 279 1.32 -11.63 -17.86
N ARG A 280 2.43 -11.89 -18.53
CA ARG A 280 2.45 -12.50 -19.87
C ARG A 280 1.92 -13.94 -19.85
N ARG A 281 2.30 -14.73 -18.85
CA ARG A 281 1.87 -16.15 -18.75
C ARG A 281 0.37 -16.30 -18.50
N ILE A 282 -0.26 -15.31 -17.91
CA ILE A 282 -1.70 -15.30 -17.65
C ILE A 282 -2.49 -14.56 -18.76
N SER A 283 -1.80 -14.00 -19.77
CA SER A 283 -2.41 -13.36 -20.95
C SER A 283 -2.91 -14.38 -21.92
#